data_a3e021406c29f0e6d6b7cbaf85a9f60f
#
_entry.id   a3e021406c29f0e6d6b7cbaf85a9f60f
#
_cell.length_a   1.000
_cell.length_b   1.000
_cell.length_c   1.000
_cell.angle_alpha   90.00
_cell.angle_beta   90.00
_cell.angle_gamma   90.00
#
_symmetry.space_group_name_H-M   'P 1'
#
loop_
_entity.id
_entity.type
_entity.pdbx_description
1 polymer ?
#
loop_
_entity_poly.entity_id
_entity_poly.type
_entity_poly.pdbx_seq_one_letter_code
_entity_poly.pdbx_strand_id
1 'polypeptide(L)'
;MNENRIMRKGAVREMNRYWLHAASGELSLARDNGKNIEKESEPQIILLNMEEFQQLEGNYPHRKNLISSMRFIRYSKVEAFHECVQGIIHVPKQGSKKEKEFSFGFYLFENKLFLIEEDEELQEILAKVKNDMFDGCTLHMVLLFICNALIDNDILYLQKIEENLEKVEDVVIKRIPEHFNEVIMRYRKQLSESRAYYEQLMNMGDFMQMYMNRESLVEEEQGWERYMNRVERLHNYVETIREYLQQIREMYQTQIDIHQNRIMSILTIVTTLFLPLTLITGWYGMNFPGMPEFQWKYGYLAVIGVSVLFF
;
A
#
# COMPACT_ATOMS: atom_id res chain seq x y z
N MET A 1 -5.54 35.25 35.24
CA MET A 1 -4.37 34.38 34.94
C MET A 1 -4.79 33.34 33.91
N ASN A 2 -4.96 33.69 32.65
CA ASN A 2 -5.23 32.78 31.52
C ASN A 2 -5.41 33.55 30.18
N GLU A 3 -4.50 34.48 29.85
CA GLU A 3 -4.55 35.22 28.59
C GLU A 3 -3.32 35.01 27.67
N ASN A 4 -2.47 34.04 27.95
CA ASN A 4 -1.19 33.88 27.22
C ASN A 4 -1.08 32.56 26.42
N ARG A 5 -2.19 32.04 25.88
CA ARG A 5 -2.16 30.76 25.13
C ARG A 5 -2.77 30.80 23.72
N ILE A 6 -3.08 31.99 23.18
CA ILE A 6 -3.73 32.13 21.84
C ILE A 6 -2.85 32.85 20.80
N MET A 7 -1.60 33.19 21.12
CA MET A 7 -0.69 33.85 20.15
C MET A 7 0.49 32.97 19.74
N ARG A 8 0.23 31.79 19.18
CA ARG A 8 1.24 30.99 18.46
C ARG A 8 0.69 30.24 17.24
N LYS A 9 -0.29 30.82 16.55
CA LYS A 9 -0.79 30.33 15.24
C LYS A 9 -0.75 31.45 14.21
N GLY A 10 0.43 31.96 13.91
CA GLY A 10 0.59 33.07 12.96
C GLY A 10 2.05 33.39 12.69
N ALA A 11 2.96 32.42 12.83
CA ALA A 11 4.26 32.58 12.19
C ALA A 11 4.00 32.37 10.69
N VAL A 12 4.01 33.46 9.94
CA VAL A 12 4.10 33.44 8.47
C VAL A 12 5.35 32.62 8.17
N ARG A 13 5.17 31.40 7.67
CA ARG A 13 6.27 30.54 7.23
C ARG A 13 6.93 31.28 6.08
N GLU A 14 8.20 31.63 6.20
CA GLU A 14 8.93 32.27 5.11
C GLU A 14 8.86 31.35 3.89
N MET A 15 8.39 31.86 2.75
CA MET A 15 8.25 31.13 1.50
C MET A 15 9.63 30.64 1.04
N ASN A 16 9.84 29.34 1.01
CA ASN A 16 11.11 28.77 0.57
C ASN A 16 11.17 28.75 -0.96
N ARG A 17 12.01 29.59 -1.55
CA ARG A 17 12.28 29.64 -2.99
C ARG A 17 13.64 29.02 -3.28
N TYR A 18 13.66 28.10 -4.22
CA TYR A 18 14.87 27.49 -4.74
C TYR A 18 15.08 27.95 -6.18
N TRP A 19 16.25 28.43 -6.49
CA TRP A 19 16.64 28.77 -7.84
C TRP A 19 17.38 27.61 -8.47
N LEU A 20 16.98 27.22 -9.66
CA LEU A 20 17.68 26.22 -10.45
C LEU A 20 18.63 26.94 -11.40
N HIS A 21 19.92 26.87 -11.15
CA HIS A 21 20.92 27.46 -12.02
C HIS A 21 21.16 26.56 -13.25
N ALA A 22 20.66 26.98 -14.40
CA ALA A 22 20.74 26.21 -15.64
C ALA A 22 22.19 25.88 -16.08
N ALA A 23 23.17 26.69 -15.65
CA ALA A 23 24.59 26.48 -15.98
C ALA A 23 25.36 25.54 -15.05
N SER A 24 24.83 25.23 -13.86
CA SER A 24 25.51 24.39 -12.86
C SER A 24 24.63 23.26 -12.31
N GLY A 25 23.35 23.23 -12.68
CA GLY A 25 22.39 22.29 -12.08
C GLY A 25 22.20 22.45 -10.56
N GLU A 26 22.80 23.51 -9.97
CA GLU A 26 22.74 23.71 -8.53
C GLU A 26 21.41 24.34 -8.09
N LEU A 27 20.81 23.77 -7.06
CA LEU A 27 19.71 24.37 -6.31
C LEU A 27 20.29 25.29 -5.23
N SER A 28 20.09 26.60 -5.38
CA SER A 28 20.37 27.55 -4.32
C SER A 28 19.09 27.97 -3.60
N LEU A 29 19.11 27.87 -2.25
CA LEU A 29 18.00 28.39 -1.44
C LEU A 29 18.14 29.92 -1.38
N ALA A 30 17.17 30.66 -1.96
CA ALA A 30 17.06 32.09 -1.76
C ALA A 30 16.04 32.36 -0.65
N ARG A 31 16.48 32.95 0.45
CA ARG A 31 15.57 33.64 1.37
C ARG A 31 15.05 34.89 0.70
N ASP A 32 13.74 35.06 0.64
CA ASP A 32 13.10 36.20 0.01
C ASP A 32 13.38 37.48 0.80
N ASN A 33 14.46 38.17 0.46
CA ASN A 33 14.79 39.48 1.02
C ASN A 33 14.24 40.64 0.17
N GLY A 34 13.29 40.39 -0.74
CA GLY A 34 12.61 41.45 -1.51
C GLY A 34 13.47 42.22 -2.50
N LYS A 35 14.73 41.82 -2.76
CA LYS A 35 15.71 42.57 -3.57
C LYS A 35 16.21 41.91 -4.85
N ASN A 36 15.74 40.69 -5.22
CA ASN A 36 16.26 39.98 -6.39
C ASN A 36 15.30 40.03 -7.58
N ILE A 37 15.05 41.22 -8.12
CA ILE A 37 14.23 41.41 -9.33
C ILE A 37 14.96 40.89 -10.60
N GLU A 38 16.29 40.80 -10.59
CA GLU A 38 17.09 40.38 -11.76
C GLU A 38 17.07 38.88 -12.06
N LYS A 39 16.53 38.04 -11.16
CA LYS A 39 16.51 36.56 -11.31
C LYS A 39 15.14 36.00 -11.70
N GLU A 40 14.16 36.80 -12.06
CA GLU A 40 12.82 36.30 -12.43
C GLU A 40 12.79 35.46 -13.71
N SER A 41 13.81 35.54 -14.55
CA SER A 41 13.93 34.76 -15.78
C SER A 41 14.54 33.36 -15.59
N GLU A 42 15.16 33.09 -14.43
CA GLU A 42 15.73 31.75 -14.14
C GLU A 42 14.62 30.77 -13.67
N PRO A 43 14.75 29.47 -13.98
CA PRO A 43 13.82 28.47 -13.47
C PRO A 43 13.77 28.44 -11.94
N GLN A 44 12.57 28.40 -11.38
CA GLN A 44 12.34 28.47 -9.94
C GLN A 44 11.50 27.29 -9.43
N ILE A 45 11.88 26.77 -8.27
CA ILE A 45 11.07 25.82 -7.50
C ILE A 45 10.59 26.54 -6.25
N ILE A 46 9.29 26.62 -6.06
CA ILE A 46 8.67 27.37 -4.98
C ILE A 46 7.86 26.43 -4.11
N LEU A 47 8.26 26.29 -2.86
CA LEU A 47 7.58 25.46 -1.88
C LEU A 47 6.59 26.31 -1.07
N LEU A 48 5.33 25.91 -1.07
CA LEU A 48 4.21 26.66 -0.52
C LEU A 48 3.28 25.72 0.25
N ASN A 49 2.52 26.30 1.19
CA ASN A 49 1.31 25.64 1.67
C ASN A 49 0.09 26.02 0.78
N MET A 50 -1.04 25.37 1.01
CA MET A 50 -2.25 25.59 0.21
C MET A 50 -2.78 27.03 0.32
N GLU A 51 -2.69 27.64 1.50
CA GLU A 51 -3.15 29.02 1.74
C GLU A 51 -2.28 30.03 1.00
N GLU A 52 -0.96 29.87 1.07
CA GLU A 52 0.02 30.69 0.34
C GLU A 52 -0.18 30.57 -1.16
N PHE A 53 -0.37 29.35 -1.69
CA PHE A 53 -0.67 29.13 -3.11
C PHE A 53 -1.98 29.78 -3.54
N GLN A 54 -2.99 29.78 -2.68
CA GLN A 54 -4.28 30.43 -2.95
C GLN A 54 -4.16 31.97 -3.01
N GLN A 55 -3.26 32.54 -2.20
CA GLN A 55 -3.07 33.99 -2.06
C GLN A 55 -2.05 34.56 -3.05
N LEU A 56 -1.35 33.73 -3.84
CA LEU A 56 -0.38 34.21 -4.82
C LEU A 56 -0.99 35.27 -5.74
N GLU A 57 -0.32 36.40 -5.87
CA GLU A 57 -0.66 37.43 -6.84
C GLU A 57 -0.25 36.99 -8.24
N GLY A 58 -1.11 37.22 -9.22
CA GLY A 58 -0.86 36.87 -10.62
C GLY A 58 -1.97 36.00 -11.24
N ASN A 59 -1.92 35.88 -12.56
CA ASN A 59 -2.84 35.04 -13.31
C ASN A 59 -2.25 33.63 -13.46
N TYR A 60 -2.66 32.71 -12.62
CA TYR A 60 -2.29 31.30 -12.69
C TYR A 60 -3.48 30.48 -13.23
N PRO A 61 -3.44 30.04 -14.50
CA PRO A 61 -4.52 29.29 -15.11
C PRO A 61 -4.83 28.02 -14.32
N HIS A 62 -6.13 27.67 -14.21
CA HIS A 62 -6.59 26.43 -13.56
C HIS A 62 -6.22 26.23 -12.08
N ARG A 63 -5.58 27.22 -11.42
CA ARG A 63 -5.18 27.16 -9.99
C ARG A 63 -6.31 26.70 -9.07
N LYS A 64 -7.55 27.20 -9.29
CA LYS A 64 -8.72 26.83 -8.48
C LYS A 64 -9.05 25.35 -8.58
N ASN A 65 -8.81 24.72 -9.74
CA ASN A 65 -9.05 23.30 -9.96
C ASN A 65 -8.09 22.46 -9.13
N LEU A 66 -6.80 22.83 -9.10
CA LEU A 66 -5.80 22.13 -8.28
C LEU A 66 -6.13 22.24 -6.79
N ILE A 67 -6.42 23.44 -6.28
CA ILE A 67 -6.79 23.67 -4.87
C ILE A 67 -8.02 22.85 -4.48
N SER A 68 -9.06 22.86 -5.33
CA SER A 68 -10.26 22.03 -5.09
C SER A 68 -9.91 20.55 -5.07
N SER A 69 -9.08 20.11 -6.00
CA SER A 69 -8.65 18.71 -6.09
C SER A 69 -7.86 18.27 -4.84
N MET A 70 -6.91 19.06 -4.38
CA MET A 70 -6.10 18.76 -3.19
C MET A 70 -6.94 18.61 -1.91
N ARG A 71 -8.06 19.32 -1.80
CA ARG A 71 -8.95 19.23 -0.63
C ARG A 71 -9.74 17.92 -0.54
N PHE A 72 -10.10 17.33 -1.69
CA PHE A 72 -11.05 16.21 -1.76
C PHE A 72 -10.47 14.92 -2.30
N ILE A 73 -9.39 14.99 -3.08
CA ILE A 73 -8.83 13.85 -3.79
C ILE A 73 -7.69 13.26 -2.97
N ARG A 74 -7.78 11.93 -2.74
CA ARG A 74 -6.76 11.12 -2.07
C ARG A 74 -6.21 10.05 -3.03
N TYR A 75 -5.90 10.44 -4.25
CA TYR A 75 -5.21 9.62 -5.24
C TYR A 75 -4.35 10.51 -6.13
N SER A 76 -3.30 9.93 -6.72
CA SER A 76 -2.41 10.65 -7.61
C SER A 76 -3.08 10.89 -8.96
N LYS A 77 -2.98 12.12 -9.47
CA LYS A 77 -3.47 12.48 -10.80
C LYS A 77 -2.64 13.60 -11.39
N VAL A 78 -2.59 13.65 -12.71
CA VAL A 78 -1.98 14.74 -13.49
C VAL A 78 -2.98 15.27 -14.51
N GLU A 79 -2.97 16.57 -14.71
CA GLU A 79 -3.77 17.26 -15.73
C GLU A 79 -2.84 18.23 -16.47
N ALA A 80 -2.79 18.16 -17.81
CA ALA A 80 -2.14 19.17 -18.61
C ALA A 80 -3.16 20.04 -19.33
N PHE A 81 -2.89 21.30 -19.30
CA PHE A 81 -3.57 22.33 -20.06
C PHE A 81 -2.57 22.92 -21.07
N HIS A 82 -3.06 23.75 -21.97
CA HIS A 82 -2.17 24.40 -22.97
C HIS A 82 -1.04 25.22 -22.32
N GLU A 83 -1.32 25.79 -21.16
CA GLU A 83 -0.42 26.78 -20.50
C GLU A 83 0.28 26.20 -19.27
N CYS A 84 -0.23 25.13 -18.66
CA CYS A 84 0.32 24.58 -17.42
C CYS A 84 0.10 23.07 -17.29
N VAL A 85 0.96 22.43 -16.50
CA VAL A 85 0.77 21.06 -16.01
C VAL A 85 0.59 21.10 -14.52
N GLN A 86 -0.42 20.44 -14.01
CA GLN A 86 -0.69 20.37 -12.59
C GLN A 86 -1.04 18.94 -12.17
N GLY A 87 -0.79 18.61 -10.93
CA GLY A 87 -1.15 17.31 -10.43
C GLY A 87 -1.09 17.23 -8.92
N ILE A 88 -1.54 16.09 -8.42
CA ILE A 88 -1.46 15.69 -7.03
C ILE A 88 -0.77 14.35 -6.98
N ILE A 89 0.17 14.20 -6.07
CA ILE A 89 0.80 12.92 -5.76
C ILE A 89 0.40 12.56 -4.34
N HIS A 90 -0.26 11.41 -4.20
CA HIS A 90 -0.65 10.84 -2.93
C HIS A 90 0.22 9.63 -2.65
N VAL A 91 1.01 9.70 -1.60
CA VAL A 91 1.95 8.64 -1.20
C VAL A 91 1.34 7.88 -0.03
N PRO A 92 1.04 6.58 -0.18
CA PRO A 92 0.46 5.78 0.88
C PRO A 92 1.48 5.52 1.99
N LYS A 93 0.97 5.16 3.17
CA LYS A 93 1.79 4.71 4.28
C LYS A 93 2.55 3.43 3.91
N GLN A 94 3.87 3.43 4.08
CA GLN A 94 4.74 2.31 3.76
C GLN A 94 5.64 1.96 4.96
N GLY A 95 5.11 1.18 5.89
CA GLY A 95 5.87 0.67 7.05
C GLY A 95 6.44 1.76 7.95
N SER A 96 7.61 1.49 8.53
CA SER A 96 8.25 2.37 9.52
C SER A 96 9.00 3.57 8.94
N LYS A 97 9.25 3.60 7.63
CA LYS A 97 9.97 4.72 6.99
C LYS A 97 9.04 5.83 6.49
N LYS A 98 7.83 5.48 6.09
CA LYS A 98 6.75 6.42 5.80
C LYS A 98 5.63 6.15 6.81
N GLU A 99 5.77 6.71 8.01
CA GLU A 99 4.83 6.46 9.13
C GLU A 99 3.43 7.00 8.89
N LYS A 100 3.32 8.00 8.02
CA LYS A 100 2.06 8.63 7.62
C LYS A 100 1.91 8.61 6.10
N GLU A 101 0.68 8.58 5.64
CA GLU A 101 0.35 8.97 4.28
C GLU A 101 0.55 10.49 4.14
N PHE A 102 1.07 10.94 3.01
CA PHE A 102 1.14 12.35 2.70
C PHE A 102 0.75 12.63 1.25
N SER A 103 0.35 13.84 0.98
CA SER A 103 -0.03 14.29 -0.36
C SER A 103 0.53 15.66 -0.62
N PHE A 104 0.96 15.86 -1.84
CA PHE A 104 1.36 17.19 -2.27
C PHE A 104 0.84 17.49 -3.68
N GLY A 105 0.62 18.77 -3.95
CA GLY A 105 0.30 19.25 -5.28
C GLY A 105 1.56 19.75 -5.99
N PHE A 106 1.59 19.62 -7.30
CA PHE A 106 2.55 20.32 -8.12
C PHE A 106 1.84 21.14 -9.20
N TYR A 107 2.41 22.28 -9.54
CA TYR A 107 1.90 23.15 -10.57
C TYR A 107 3.08 23.73 -11.33
N LEU A 108 3.22 23.34 -12.59
CA LEU A 108 4.27 23.78 -13.49
C LEU A 108 3.68 24.79 -14.47
N PHE A 109 4.21 26.01 -14.43
CA PHE A 109 3.75 27.12 -15.26
C PHE A 109 4.95 27.99 -15.63
N GLU A 110 5.18 28.21 -16.93
CA GLU A 110 6.36 28.90 -17.45
C GLU A 110 7.66 28.34 -16.84
N ASN A 111 8.49 29.21 -16.26
CA ASN A 111 9.74 28.84 -15.59
C ASN A 111 9.58 28.60 -14.07
N LYS A 112 8.38 28.21 -13.60
CA LYS A 112 8.09 28.03 -12.17
C LYS A 112 7.47 26.66 -11.91
N LEU A 113 8.07 25.93 -10.98
CA LEU A 113 7.48 24.71 -10.40
C LEU A 113 7.04 25.03 -8.97
N PHE A 114 5.74 25.11 -8.75
CA PHE A 114 5.16 25.21 -7.42
C PHE A 114 4.95 23.83 -6.86
N LEU A 115 5.46 23.59 -5.66
CA LEU A 115 5.22 22.39 -4.88
C LEU A 115 4.40 22.80 -3.66
N ILE A 116 3.22 22.20 -3.51
CA ILE A 116 2.23 22.60 -2.52
C ILE A 116 2.08 21.47 -1.52
N GLU A 117 2.51 21.68 -0.27
CA GLU A 117 2.44 20.69 0.81
C GLU A 117 1.94 21.33 2.12
N GLU A 118 1.34 20.50 2.98
CA GLU A 118 0.96 20.88 4.34
C GLU A 118 1.98 20.38 5.39
N ASP A 119 2.69 19.30 5.08
CA ASP A 119 3.70 18.65 5.89
C ASP A 119 5.12 18.99 5.35
N GLU A 120 6.18 18.68 6.09
CA GLU A 120 7.55 19.09 5.69
C GLU A 120 8.32 17.99 4.90
N GLU A 121 7.63 16.95 4.45
CA GLU A 121 8.22 15.78 3.78
C GLU A 121 8.90 16.12 2.45
N LEU A 122 8.37 17.05 1.69
CA LEU A 122 8.99 17.48 0.42
C LEU A 122 10.34 18.16 0.59
N GLN A 123 10.59 18.82 1.71
CA GLN A 123 11.89 19.44 1.97
C GLN A 123 13.00 18.40 2.08
N GLU A 124 12.70 17.26 2.74
CA GLU A 124 13.64 16.14 2.83
C GLU A 124 13.88 15.49 1.46
N ILE A 125 12.83 15.36 0.66
CA ILE A 125 12.90 14.82 -0.71
C ILE A 125 13.73 15.75 -1.59
N LEU A 126 13.49 17.06 -1.57
CA LEU A 126 14.27 18.05 -2.34
C LEU A 126 15.74 18.06 -1.92
N ALA A 127 16.03 17.90 -0.64
CA ALA A 127 17.41 17.81 -0.16
C ALA A 127 18.17 16.58 -0.73
N LYS A 128 17.47 15.47 -0.99
CA LYS A 128 18.03 14.30 -1.67
C LYS A 128 18.19 14.54 -3.17
N VAL A 129 17.12 15.02 -3.81
CA VAL A 129 17.08 15.30 -5.25
C VAL A 129 18.16 16.30 -5.68
N LYS A 130 18.51 17.25 -4.80
CA LYS A 130 19.59 18.19 -5.05
C LYS A 130 20.94 17.54 -5.43
N ASN A 131 21.22 16.36 -4.87
CA ASN A 131 22.47 15.63 -5.15
C ASN A 131 22.46 14.92 -6.51
N ASP A 132 21.27 14.70 -7.10
CA ASP A 132 21.08 14.00 -8.38
C ASP A 132 21.01 14.97 -9.57
N MET A 133 21.02 16.28 -9.31
CA MET A 133 20.94 17.32 -10.34
C MET A 133 22.28 17.53 -11.02
N PHE A 134 22.22 17.89 -12.30
CA PHE A 134 23.36 18.13 -13.16
C PHE A 134 23.15 19.35 -14.08
N ASP A 135 24.20 19.78 -14.76
CA ASP A 135 24.16 20.91 -15.71
C ASP A 135 23.10 20.69 -16.79
N GLY A 136 22.26 21.69 -17.02
CA GLY A 136 21.17 21.62 -18.00
C GLY A 136 19.88 20.97 -17.48
N CYS A 137 19.77 20.71 -16.17
CA CYS A 137 18.54 20.17 -15.57
C CYS A 137 17.36 21.14 -15.76
N THR A 138 16.23 20.62 -16.22
CA THR A 138 14.98 21.38 -16.37
C THR A 138 14.04 21.15 -15.20
N LEU A 139 13.00 21.99 -15.07
CA LEU A 139 11.97 21.81 -14.03
C LEU A 139 11.21 20.48 -14.17
N HIS A 140 11.08 19.96 -15.39
CA HIS A 140 10.49 18.65 -15.65
C HIS A 140 11.37 17.52 -15.12
N MET A 141 12.70 17.65 -15.30
CA MET A 141 13.66 16.69 -14.73
C MET A 141 13.63 16.73 -13.20
N VAL A 142 13.50 17.90 -12.60
CA VAL A 142 13.33 18.01 -11.14
C VAL A 142 12.09 17.24 -10.67
N LEU A 143 10.96 17.40 -11.36
CA LEU A 143 9.74 16.64 -11.04
C LEU A 143 9.97 15.12 -11.19
N LEU A 144 10.67 14.70 -12.24
CA LEU A 144 11.06 13.30 -12.44
C LEU A 144 11.95 12.78 -11.31
N PHE A 145 12.93 13.56 -10.84
CA PHE A 145 13.78 13.17 -9.70
C PHE A 145 12.97 13.06 -8.41
N ILE A 146 12.02 13.98 -8.17
CA ILE A 146 11.09 13.89 -7.04
C ILE A 146 10.32 12.56 -7.13
N CYS A 147 9.73 12.25 -8.29
CA CYS A 147 9.00 11.00 -8.50
C CYS A 147 9.86 9.76 -8.27
N ASN A 148 11.12 9.76 -8.72
CA ASN A 148 12.06 8.68 -8.46
C ASN A 148 12.37 8.53 -6.97
N ALA A 149 12.61 9.65 -6.26
CA ALA A 149 12.91 9.64 -4.83
C ALA A 149 11.74 9.10 -3.98
N LEU A 150 10.51 9.30 -4.44
CA LEU A 150 9.32 8.76 -3.77
C LEU A 150 9.28 7.22 -3.73
N ILE A 151 9.80 6.56 -4.76
CA ILE A 151 9.76 5.11 -4.91
C ILE A 151 11.07 4.40 -4.56
N ASP A 152 12.11 5.12 -4.14
CA ASP A 152 13.47 4.58 -3.93
C ASP A 152 13.53 3.39 -2.97
N ASN A 153 12.75 3.44 -1.90
CA ASN A 153 12.75 2.40 -0.88
C ASN A 153 11.60 1.40 -1.01
N ASP A 154 10.77 1.53 -2.04
CA ASP A 154 9.55 0.75 -2.16
C ASP A 154 9.83 -0.73 -2.37
N ILE A 155 10.90 -1.08 -3.09
CA ILE A 155 11.34 -2.48 -3.24
C ILE A 155 11.64 -3.13 -1.87
N LEU A 156 12.32 -2.41 -0.97
CA LEU A 156 12.65 -2.91 0.37
C LEU A 156 11.40 -3.07 1.24
N TYR A 157 10.43 -2.19 1.05
CA TYR A 157 9.14 -2.29 1.73
C TYR A 157 8.37 -3.54 1.29
N LEU A 158 8.31 -3.80 -0.02
CA LEU A 158 7.65 -4.97 -0.57
C LEU A 158 8.34 -6.28 -0.17
N GLN A 159 9.68 -6.33 -0.20
CA GLN A 159 10.45 -7.47 0.29
C GLN A 159 10.14 -7.77 1.76
N LYS A 160 10.01 -6.74 2.60
CA LYS A 160 9.65 -6.93 4.01
C LYS A 160 8.24 -7.49 4.19
N ILE A 161 7.29 -7.15 3.31
CA ILE A 161 5.96 -7.76 3.31
C ILE A 161 6.09 -9.25 2.97
N GLU A 162 6.82 -9.59 1.91
CA GLU A 162 7.06 -10.96 1.48
C GLU A 162 7.70 -11.81 2.59
N GLU A 163 8.79 -11.36 3.21
CA GLU A 163 9.43 -12.03 4.37
C GLU A 163 8.46 -12.25 5.55
N ASN A 164 7.54 -11.33 5.77
CA ASN A 164 6.56 -11.50 6.84
C ASN A 164 5.47 -12.51 6.45
N LEU A 165 5.11 -12.61 5.16
CA LEU A 165 4.20 -13.61 4.66
C LEU A 165 4.81 -15.01 4.72
N GLU A 166 6.10 -15.18 4.46
CA GLU A 166 6.85 -16.44 4.67
C GLU A 166 6.72 -16.93 6.11
N LYS A 167 6.84 -16.02 7.09
CA LYS A 167 6.63 -16.37 8.50
C LYS A 167 5.20 -16.80 8.81
N VAL A 168 4.21 -16.18 8.14
CA VAL A 168 2.80 -16.60 8.27
C VAL A 168 2.61 -17.99 7.66
N GLU A 169 3.18 -18.26 6.49
CA GLU A 169 3.17 -19.58 5.85
C GLU A 169 3.75 -20.66 6.75
N ASP A 170 4.93 -20.41 7.32
CA ASP A 170 5.58 -21.32 8.27
C ASP A 170 4.69 -21.70 9.47
N VAL A 171 3.89 -20.75 9.95
CA VAL A 171 2.94 -21.01 11.04
C VAL A 171 1.76 -21.85 10.55
N VAL A 172 1.22 -21.55 9.36
CA VAL A 172 0.09 -22.28 8.76
C VAL A 172 0.45 -23.73 8.51
N ILE A 173 1.67 -24.02 8.05
CA ILE A 173 2.16 -25.38 7.83
C ILE A 173 2.17 -26.19 9.14
N LYS A 174 2.55 -25.57 10.26
CA LYS A 174 2.73 -26.26 11.54
C LYS A 174 1.45 -26.40 12.35
N ARG A 175 0.56 -25.42 12.24
CA ARG A 175 -0.70 -25.34 13.02
C ARG A 175 -1.70 -24.40 12.37
N ILE A 176 -2.97 -24.54 12.72
CA ILE A 176 -4.00 -23.57 12.37
C ILE A 176 -3.81 -22.35 13.30
N PRO A 177 -3.37 -21.15 12.79
CA PRO A 177 -3.16 -20.01 13.62
C PRO A 177 -4.47 -19.33 14.01
N GLU A 178 -4.51 -18.80 15.24
CA GLU A 178 -5.55 -17.89 15.68
C GLU A 178 -5.38 -16.53 14.96
N HIS A 179 -6.47 -15.81 14.72
CA HIS A 179 -6.45 -14.49 14.06
C HIS A 179 -5.87 -14.45 12.63
N PHE A 180 -5.77 -15.59 11.95
CA PHE A 180 -5.24 -15.68 10.59
C PHE A 180 -5.92 -14.68 9.64
N ASN A 181 -7.25 -14.62 9.65
CA ASN A 181 -8.02 -13.76 8.77
C ASN A 181 -7.70 -12.27 8.97
N GLU A 182 -7.46 -11.82 10.20
CA GLU A 182 -7.09 -10.43 10.50
C GLU A 182 -5.72 -10.07 9.91
N VAL A 183 -4.77 -10.99 10.03
CA VAL A 183 -3.42 -10.82 9.47
C VAL A 183 -3.47 -10.74 7.95
N ILE A 184 -4.17 -11.67 7.30
CA ILE A 184 -4.33 -11.72 5.84
C ILE A 184 -5.06 -10.46 5.33
N MET A 185 -6.12 -10.02 6.01
CA MET A 185 -6.86 -8.81 5.65
C MET A 185 -5.98 -7.56 5.70
N ARG A 186 -5.07 -7.47 6.67
CA ARG A 186 -4.11 -6.36 6.79
C ARG A 186 -3.16 -6.31 5.59
N TYR A 187 -2.53 -7.44 5.25
CA TYR A 187 -1.63 -7.50 4.09
C TYR A 187 -2.37 -7.27 2.78
N ARG A 188 -3.57 -7.84 2.63
CA ARG A 188 -4.40 -7.58 1.46
C ARG A 188 -4.70 -6.09 1.27
N LYS A 189 -5.00 -5.37 2.36
CA LYS A 189 -5.23 -3.92 2.32
C LYS A 189 -3.96 -3.18 1.89
N GLN A 190 -2.82 -3.46 2.52
CA GLN A 190 -1.54 -2.84 2.19
C GLN A 190 -1.15 -3.06 0.72
N LEU A 191 -1.26 -4.29 0.23
CA LEU A 191 -0.95 -4.63 -1.17
C LEU A 191 -1.93 -3.97 -2.15
N SER A 192 -3.22 -3.84 -1.79
CA SER A 192 -4.19 -3.13 -2.63
C SER A 192 -3.90 -1.63 -2.71
N GLU A 193 -3.48 -1.01 -1.62
CA GLU A 193 -3.07 0.40 -1.58
C GLU A 193 -1.80 0.61 -2.41
N SER A 194 -0.79 -0.26 -2.27
CA SER A 194 0.45 -0.21 -3.07
C SER A 194 0.19 -0.41 -4.55
N ARG A 195 -0.66 -1.37 -4.91
CA ARG A 195 -1.07 -1.60 -6.31
C ARG A 195 -1.69 -0.34 -6.92
N ALA A 196 -2.70 0.21 -6.26
CA ALA A 196 -3.38 1.41 -6.74
C ALA A 196 -2.42 2.61 -6.88
N TYR A 197 -1.47 2.73 -5.95
CA TYR A 197 -0.44 3.76 -5.98
C TYR A 197 0.44 3.62 -7.23
N TYR A 198 1.01 2.44 -7.49
CA TYR A 198 1.87 2.25 -8.67
C TYR A 198 1.10 2.38 -9.98
N GLU A 199 -0.15 1.91 -10.04
CA GLU A 199 -1.01 2.09 -11.20
C GLU A 199 -1.24 3.59 -11.51
N GLN A 200 -1.46 4.41 -10.47
CA GLN A 200 -1.58 5.86 -10.62
C GLN A 200 -0.28 6.52 -11.06
N LEU A 201 0.87 6.06 -10.54
CA LEU A 201 2.18 6.56 -10.95
C LEU A 201 2.51 6.19 -12.41
N MET A 202 2.13 5.01 -12.87
CA MET A 202 2.27 4.63 -14.29
C MET A 202 1.44 5.55 -15.18
N ASN A 203 0.15 5.75 -14.84
CA ASN A 203 -0.72 6.65 -15.59
C ASN A 203 -0.17 8.09 -15.63
N MET A 204 0.43 8.54 -14.54
CA MET A 204 1.09 9.85 -14.48
C MET A 204 2.33 9.88 -15.39
N GLY A 205 3.15 8.84 -15.38
CA GLY A 205 4.35 8.73 -16.22
C GLY A 205 4.01 8.73 -17.70
N ASP A 206 3.03 7.92 -18.12
CA ASP A 206 2.52 7.89 -19.49
C ASP A 206 2.05 9.28 -19.94
N PHE A 207 1.31 9.95 -19.08
CA PHE A 207 0.79 11.27 -19.36
C PHE A 207 1.93 12.30 -19.52
N MET A 208 2.91 12.29 -18.63
CA MET A 208 4.07 13.18 -18.70
C MET A 208 4.89 12.92 -19.96
N GLN A 209 5.10 11.66 -20.34
CA GLN A 209 5.80 11.31 -21.56
C GLN A 209 5.07 11.82 -22.82
N MET A 210 3.74 11.65 -22.88
CA MET A 210 2.95 12.18 -24.01
C MET A 210 2.95 13.69 -24.10
N TYR A 211 2.97 14.38 -22.97
CA TYR A 211 3.05 15.84 -22.92
C TYR A 211 4.40 16.35 -23.42
N MET A 212 5.47 15.66 -23.05
CA MET A 212 6.85 16.00 -23.38
C MET A 212 7.21 15.81 -24.86
N ASN A 213 6.64 14.82 -25.55
CA ASN A 213 6.90 14.55 -26.98
C ASN A 213 6.66 15.74 -27.92
N ARG A 214 6.16 16.87 -27.40
CA ARG A 214 5.91 18.07 -28.22
C ARG A 214 7.06 19.09 -28.23
N GLU A 215 7.89 19.16 -27.17
CA GLU A 215 8.91 20.22 -27.03
C GLU A 215 10.19 19.80 -26.28
N SER A 216 10.34 18.51 -25.84
CA SER A 216 11.35 18.13 -24.86
C SER A 216 12.67 17.60 -25.42
N LEU A 217 13.68 17.63 -24.53
CA LEU A 217 14.98 17.01 -24.75
C LEU A 217 14.86 15.50 -24.74
N VAL A 218 15.61 14.81 -25.59
CA VAL A 218 15.65 13.32 -25.67
C VAL A 218 15.95 12.67 -24.30
N GLU A 219 16.73 13.33 -23.48
CA GLU A 219 17.12 12.86 -22.14
C GLU A 219 15.94 12.85 -21.16
N GLU A 220 15.00 13.79 -21.27
CA GLU A 220 13.79 13.84 -20.45
C GLU A 220 12.84 12.68 -20.78
N GLU A 221 12.61 12.44 -22.06
CA GLU A 221 11.79 11.34 -22.55
C GLU A 221 12.31 9.98 -22.05
N GLN A 222 13.61 9.73 -22.22
CA GLN A 222 14.26 8.53 -21.71
C GLN A 222 14.23 8.43 -20.18
N GLY A 223 14.23 9.56 -19.49
CA GLY A 223 14.09 9.64 -18.04
C GLY A 223 12.74 9.13 -17.56
N TRP A 224 11.65 9.61 -18.17
CA TRP A 224 10.29 9.17 -17.87
C TRP A 224 10.05 7.71 -18.25
N GLU A 225 10.57 7.25 -19.37
CA GLU A 225 10.51 5.83 -19.76
C GLU A 225 11.18 4.93 -18.70
N ARG A 226 12.38 5.29 -18.24
CA ARG A 226 13.08 4.54 -17.18
C ARG A 226 12.30 4.55 -15.86
N TYR A 227 11.68 5.67 -15.51
CA TYR A 227 10.82 5.78 -14.34
C TYR A 227 9.61 4.85 -14.46
N MET A 228 8.89 4.86 -15.58
CA MET A 228 7.75 3.99 -15.82
C MET A 228 8.12 2.51 -15.73
N ASN A 229 9.20 2.11 -16.37
CA ASN A 229 9.73 0.73 -16.29
C ASN A 229 10.08 0.32 -14.85
N ARG A 230 10.49 1.28 -14.02
CA ARG A 230 10.74 1.04 -12.60
C ARG A 230 9.44 0.87 -11.81
N VAL A 231 8.45 1.71 -12.03
CA VAL A 231 7.13 1.62 -11.39
C VAL A 231 6.41 0.35 -11.81
N GLU A 232 6.48 -0.03 -13.08
CA GLU A 232 5.92 -1.27 -13.60
C GLU A 232 6.51 -2.51 -12.90
N ARG A 233 7.83 -2.55 -12.69
CA ARG A 233 8.46 -3.63 -11.91
C ARG A 233 7.94 -3.69 -10.48
N LEU A 234 7.72 -2.56 -9.81
CA LEU A 234 7.14 -2.51 -8.47
C LEU A 234 5.68 -3.00 -8.48
N HIS A 235 4.89 -2.57 -9.46
CA HIS A 235 3.52 -3.03 -9.65
C HIS A 235 3.46 -4.55 -9.85
N ASN A 236 4.28 -5.10 -10.74
CA ASN A 236 4.35 -6.53 -11.00
C ASN A 236 4.79 -7.32 -9.75
N TYR A 237 5.71 -6.76 -8.97
CA TYR A 237 6.11 -7.37 -7.70
C TYR A 237 4.97 -7.41 -6.68
N VAL A 238 4.16 -6.35 -6.59
CA VAL A 238 2.94 -6.37 -5.76
C VAL A 238 1.98 -7.48 -6.21
N GLU A 239 1.77 -7.67 -7.52
CA GLU A 239 0.92 -8.76 -8.01
C GLU A 239 1.47 -10.12 -7.62
N THR A 240 2.78 -10.34 -7.72
CA THR A 240 3.42 -11.59 -7.26
C THR A 240 3.18 -11.85 -5.78
N ILE A 241 3.34 -10.83 -4.92
CA ILE A 241 3.09 -10.97 -3.48
C ILE A 241 1.59 -11.22 -3.21
N ARG A 242 0.67 -10.64 -4.00
CA ARG A 242 -0.76 -10.89 -3.88
C ARG A 242 -1.14 -12.33 -4.25
N GLU A 243 -0.52 -12.89 -5.29
CA GLU A 243 -0.67 -14.29 -5.64
C GLU A 243 -0.14 -15.20 -4.52
N TYR A 244 1.02 -14.87 -3.97
CA TYR A 244 1.58 -15.60 -2.83
C TYR A 244 0.66 -15.54 -1.60
N LEU A 245 0.10 -14.38 -1.28
CA LEU A 245 -0.90 -14.23 -0.21
C LEU A 245 -2.13 -15.13 -0.44
N GLN A 246 -2.57 -15.25 -1.69
CA GLN A 246 -3.69 -16.14 -2.04
C GLN A 246 -3.32 -17.61 -1.83
N GLN A 247 -2.10 -18.04 -2.19
CA GLN A 247 -1.61 -19.39 -1.95
C GLN A 247 -1.57 -19.74 -0.45
N ILE A 248 -1.09 -18.82 0.39
CA ILE A 248 -1.11 -18.99 1.86
C ILE A 248 -2.55 -19.19 2.38
N ARG A 249 -3.50 -18.44 1.83
CA ARG A 249 -4.93 -18.57 2.18
C ARG A 249 -5.50 -19.91 1.78
N GLU A 250 -5.17 -20.42 0.61
CA GLU A 250 -5.60 -21.75 0.13
C GLU A 250 -4.98 -22.85 0.98
N MET A 251 -3.71 -22.71 1.35
CA MET A 251 -3.03 -23.63 2.26
C MET A 251 -3.71 -23.66 3.63
N TYR A 252 -4.06 -22.51 4.20
CA TYR A 252 -4.81 -22.43 5.46
C TYR A 252 -6.16 -23.15 5.37
N GLN A 253 -6.90 -22.96 4.28
CA GLN A 253 -8.16 -23.67 4.06
C GLN A 253 -7.96 -25.18 3.99
N THR A 254 -6.92 -25.63 3.28
CA THR A 254 -6.56 -27.05 3.19
C THR A 254 -6.24 -27.64 4.57
N GLN A 255 -5.54 -26.89 5.43
CA GLN A 255 -5.26 -27.35 6.81
C GLN A 255 -6.54 -27.50 7.65
N ILE A 256 -7.49 -26.60 7.49
CA ILE A 256 -8.82 -26.71 8.13
C ILE A 256 -9.53 -27.97 7.64
N ASP A 257 -9.56 -28.20 6.34
CA ASP A 257 -10.24 -29.35 5.74
C ASP A 257 -9.62 -30.69 6.21
N ILE A 258 -8.29 -30.77 6.27
CA ILE A 258 -7.56 -31.92 6.83
C ILE A 258 -7.96 -32.13 8.29
N HIS A 259 -8.01 -31.10 9.09
CA HIS A 259 -8.39 -31.19 10.50
C HIS A 259 -9.84 -31.67 10.67
N GLN A 260 -10.78 -31.12 9.90
CA GLN A 260 -12.18 -31.54 9.90
C GLN A 260 -12.33 -33.01 9.46
N ASN A 261 -11.64 -33.40 8.38
CA ASN A 261 -11.67 -34.80 7.92
C ASN A 261 -11.14 -35.78 8.98
N ARG A 262 -10.10 -35.38 9.73
CA ARG A 262 -9.58 -36.17 10.85
C ARG A 262 -10.63 -36.33 11.96
N ILE A 263 -11.33 -35.27 12.33
CA ILE A 263 -12.41 -35.32 13.32
C ILE A 263 -13.54 -36.24 12.83
N MET A 264 -13.96 -36.08 11.57
CA MET A 264 -14.99 -36.91 10.94
C MET A 264 -14.59 -38.40 10.94
N SER A 265 -13.33 -38.71 10.63
CA SER A 265 -12.80 -40.08 10.65
C SER A 265 -12.87 -40.67 12.06
N ILE A 266 -12.44 -39.95 13.08
CA ILE A 266 -12.53 -40.41 14.48
C ILE A 266 -13.98 -40.63 14.88
N LEU A 267 -14.88 -39.72 14.56
CA LEU A 267 -16.31 -39.86 14.86
C LEU A 267 -16.91 -41.08 14.18
N THR A 268 -16.56 -41.31 12.91
CA THR A 268 -17.02 -42.51 12.16
C THR A 268 -16.56 -43.79 12.81
N ILE A 269 -15.27 -43.89 13.21
CA ILE A 269 -14.72 -45.04 13.90
C ILE A 269 -15.49 -45.30 15.20
N VAL A 270 -15.63 -44.26 16.03
CA VAL A 270 -16.37 -44.40 17.31
C VAL A 270 -17.81 -44.84 17.06
N THR A 271 -18.53 -44.21 16.12
CA THR A 271 -19.92 -44.54 15.81
C THR A 271 -20.04 -46.00 15.30
N THR A 272 -19.13 -46.42 14.41
CA THR A 272 -19.13 -47.80 13.85
C THR A 272 -18.90 -48.83 14.92
N LEU A 273 -18.05 -48.56 15.93
CA LEU A 273 -17.82 -49.47 17.06
C LEU A 273 -19.01 -49.51 18.02
N PHE A 274 -19.58 -48.37 18.37
CA PHE A 274 -20.63 -48.32 19.40
C PHE A 274 -22.03 -48.62 18.89
N LEU A 275 -22.33 -48.46 17.61
CA LEU A 275 -23.66 -48.66 17.06
C LEU A 275 -24.12 -50.12 17.19
N PRO A 276 -23.31 -51.16 16.82
CA PRO A 276 -23.70 -52.56 17.03
C PRO A 276 -23.87 -52.91 18.52
N LEU A 277 -22.97 -52.39 19.38
CA LEU A 277 -23.06 -52.63 20.84
C LEU A 277 -24.32 -51.99 21.41
N THR A 278 -24.68 -50.78 21.02
CA THR A 278 -25.90 -50.11 21.42
C THR A 278 -27.14 -50.89 20.95
N LEU A 279 -27.12 -51.41 19.73
CA LEU A 279 -28.21 -52.23 19.21
C LEU A 279 -28.38 -53.53 20.05
N ILE A 280 -27.29 -54.25 20.35
CA ILE A 280 -27.29 -55.47 21.18
C ILE A 280 -27.81 -55.13 22.58
N THR A 281 -27.27 -54.11 23.25
CA THR A 281 -27.67 -53.76 24.60
C THR A 281 -29.11 -53.25 24.65
N GLY A 282 -29.55 -52.49 23.62
CA GLY A 282 -30.94 -52.04 23.49
C GLY A 282 -31.92 -53.19 23.26
N TRP A 283 -31.55 -54.16 22.40
CA TRP A 283 -32.37 -55.33 22.13
C TRP A 283 -32.55 -56.19 23.37
N TYR A 284 -31.48 -56.54 24.06
CA TYR A 284 -31.52 -57.35 25.29
C TYR A 284 -31.94 -56.54 26.53
N GLY A 285 -32.01 -55.21 26.44
CA GLY A 285 -32.59 -54.36 27.49
C GLY A 285 -34.13 -54.28 27.47
N MET A 286 -34.79 -54.87 26.45
CA MET A 286 -36.25 -54.87 26.37
C MET A 286 -36.83 -56.05 27.21
N ASN A 287 -37.81 -55.74 28.07
CA ASN A 287 -38.50 -56.71 28.90
C ASN A 287 -39.66 -57.44 28.16
N PHE A 288 -39.35 -58.17 27.11
CA PHE A 288 -40.37 -59.05 26.47
C PHE A 288 -40.53 -60.41 27.14
N PRO A 289 -41.76 -60.82 27.49
CA PRO A 289 -42.00 -62.09 28.24
C PRO A 289 -41.74 -63.36 27.43
N GLY A 290 -41.20 -63.33 26.24
CA GLY A 290 -41.03 -64.47 25.38
C GLY A 290 -39.66 -64.56 24.65
N MET A 291 -38.63 -64.01 25.21
CA MET A 291 -37.29 -64.14 24.63
C MET A 291 -36.66 -65.48 24.99
N PRO A 292 -36.50 -66.45 24.04
CA PRO A 292 -35.94 -67.73 24.30
C PRO A 292 -34.47 -67.74 24.72
N GLU A 293 -33.73 -66.65 24.37
CA GLU A 293 -32.31 -66.48 24.68
C GLU A 293 -32.04 -66.30 26.18
N PHE A 294 -33.00 -65.79 26.96
CA PHE A 294 -32.88 -65.66 28.42
C PHE A 294 -32.93 -67.02 29.16
N GLN A 295 -33.49 -67.99 28.55
CA GLN A 295 -33.53 -69.37 29.12
C GLN A 295 -32.29 -70.17 28.76
N TRP A 296 -31.42 -69.73 27.87
CA TRP A 296 -30.23 -70.40 27.43
C TRP A 296 -29.05 -70.19 28.39
N LYS A 297 -28.52 -71.30 28.97
CA LYS A 297 -27.45 -71.25 29.98
C LYS A 297 -26.18 -70.53 29.55
N TYR A 298 -25.90 -70.42 28.24
CA TYR A 298 -24.74 -69.78 27.67
C TYR A 298 -25.06 -68.46 26.93
N GLY A 299 -26.30 -68.03 26.97
CA GLY A 299 -26.75 -66.82 26.24
C GLY A 299 -25.96 -65.58 26.59
N TYR A 300 -25.69 -65.37 27.87
CA TYR A 300 -24.88 -64.23 28.34
C TYR A 300 -23.43 -64.25 27.82
N LEU A 301 -22.78 -65.44 27.83
CA LEU A 301 -21.43 -65.57 27.28
C LEU A 301 -21.39 -65.40 25.75
N ALA A 302 -22.43 -65.79 25.03
CA ALA A 302 -22.54 -65.59 23.58
C ALA A 302 -22.69 -64.11 23.25
N VAL A 303 -23.49 -63.37 23.99
CA VAL A 303 -23.64 -61.92 23.81
C VAL A 303 -22.32 -61.18 24.08
N ILE A 304 -21.59 -61.55 25.13
CA ILE A 304 -20.25 -60.99 25.39
C ILE A 304 -19.30 -61.30 24.24
N GLY A 305 -19.29 -62.63 23.78
CA GLY A 305 -18.43 -63.04 22.67
C GLY A 305 -18.69 -62.26 21.37
N VAL A 306 -19.96 -62.06 21.03
CA VAL A 306 -20.36 -61.23 19.88
C VAL A 306 -19.97 -59.78 20.10
N SER A 307 -20.18 -59.22 21.30
CA SER A 307 -19.78 -57.85 21.62
C SER A 307 -18.26 -57.62 21.51
N VAL A 308 -17.46 -58.58 21.98
CA VAL A 308 -15.99 -58.53 21.86
C VAL A 308 -15.52 -58.68 20.41
N LEU A 309 -16.24 -59.43 19.56
CA LEU A 309 -15.90 -59.55 18.14
C LEU A 309 -16.09 -58.26 17.35
N PHE A 310 -16.98 -57.36 17.80
CA PHE A 310 -17.18 -56.02 17.22
C PHE A 310 -16.20 -54.99 17.78
N PHE A 311 -15.46 -55.29 18.83
CA PHE A 311 -14.47 -54.38 19.43
C PHE A 311 -13.09 -54.67 18.91
#